data_3b3d6be165b9af8581c0a4c6e5b496d1
#
_entry.id   3b3d6be165b9af8581c0a4c6e5b496d1
#
_cell.length_a   1.000
_cell.length_b   1.000
_cell.length_c   1.000
_cell.angle_alpha   90.00
_cell.angle_beta   90.00
_cell.angle_gamma   90.00
#
_symmetry.space_group_name_H-M   'P 1'
#
loop_
_entity.id
_entity.type
_entity.pdbx_description
1 polymer ?
#
loop_
_entity_poly.entity_id
_entity_poly.type
_entity_poly.pdbx_seq_one_letter_code
_entity_poly.pdbx_strand_id
1 'polypeptide(L)'
;MGKVKLGNLRDEAGFTLLEIIAVFFLIALLYALVGSSVWNRLDQGRVKAAQAQMGIFRNCLDDYRLDFGSYPSTEEGLQALWQAPSGKEDLWNGPYINGPIPEDPWGSAYVYRNPGERSDTRYDLYSLGADRREGGTGINADLHLWREETHV
;
A
#
# COMPACT_ATOMS: atom_id res chain seq x y z
N MET A 1 46.52 -67.33 19.99
CA MET A 1 46.18 -66.23 20.95
C MET A 1 45.79 -65.01 20.13
N GLY A 2 44.52 -64.91 19.74
CA GLY A 2 43.99 -63.82 18.93
C GLY A 2 43.26 -62.82 19.84
N LYS A 3 43.73 -61.56 19.87
CA LYS A 3 43.03 -60.44 20.54
C LYS A 3 41.92 -59.97 19.62
N VAL A 4 40.67 -60.17 20.09
CA VAL A 4 39.49 -59.58 19.49
C VAL A 4 39.46 -58.12 19.91
N LYS A 5 39.60 -57.18 18.94
CA LYS A 5 39.35 -55.75 19.14
C LYS A 5 37.83 -55.56 19.22
N LEU A 6 37.31 -55.21 20.37
CA LEU A 6 35.97 -54.66 20.51
C LEU A 6 35.93 -53.30 19.82
N GLY A 7 35.15 -53.22 18.75
CA GLY A 7 34.85 -51.97 18.06
C GLY A 7 34.05 -51.02 18.98
N ASN A 8 34.45 -49.76 19.01
CA ASN A 8 33.72 -48.67 19.61
C ASN A 8 32.31 -48.60 19.00
N LEU A 9 31.30 -48.94 19.79
CA LEU A 9 29.94 -48.57 19.54
C LEU A 9 29.91 -47.04 19.67
N ARG A 10 29.83 -46.32 18.59
CA ARG A 10 29.47 -44.91 18.59
C ARG A 10 28.08 -44.84 19.17
N ASP A 11 27.93 -44.14 20.30
CA ASP A 11 26.65 -43.72 20.83
C ASP A 11 25.95 -42.84 19.76
N GLU A 12 25.09 -43.45 18.97
CA GLU A 12 24.13 -42.70 18.17
C GLU A 12 23.05 -42.17 19.13
N ALA A 13 23.30 -40.97 19.67
CA ALA A 13 22.33 -40.28 20.45
C ALA A 13 21.16 -39.86 19.51
N GLY A 14 20.13 -40.70 19.47
CA GLY A 14 18.87 -40.34 18.80
C GLY A 14 18.18 -39.17 19.53
N PHE A 15 17.58 -38.28 18.77
CA PHE A 15 16.79 -37.19 19.36
C PHE A 15 15.66 -37.74 20.20
N THR A 16 15.47 -37.16 21.37
CA THR A 16 14.34 -37.51 22.25
C THR A 16 13.06 -36.85 21.76
N LEU A 17 11.90 -37.48 21.97
CA LEU A 17 10.60 -36.86 21.66
C LEU A 17 10.42 -35.50 22.34
N LEU A 18 10.91 -35.39 23.57
CA LEU A 18 10.88 -34.16 24.36
C LEU A 18 11.68 -33.03 23.70
N GLU A 19 12.85 -33.35 23.12
CA GLU A 19 13.70 -32.39 22.45
C GLU A 19 13.04 -31.83 21.17
N ILE A 20 12.39 -32.70 20.40
CA ILE A 20 11.63 -32.28 19.22
C ILE A 20 10.45 -31.38 19.62
N ILE A 21 9.71 -31.73 20.68
CA ILE A 21 8.61 -30.88 21.18
C ILE A 21 9.15 -29.53 21.66
N ALA A 22 10.27 -29.51 22.38
CA ALA A 22 10.89 -28.25 22.81
C ALA A 22 11.33 -27.36 21.63
N VAL A 23 11.88 -27.94 20.58
CA VAL A 23 12.24 -27.22 19.36
C VAL A 23 11.01 -26.61 18.67
N PHE A 24 9.93 -27.39 18.51
CA PHE A 24 8.68 -26.87 17.94
C PHE A 24 8.09 -25.76 18.78
N PHE A 25 8.10 -25.88 20.12
CA PHE A 25 7.65 -24.83 21.01
C PHE A 25 8.47 -23.54 20.85
N LEU A 26 9.80 -23.68 20.78
CA LEU A 26 10.69 -22.54 20.57
C LEU A 26 10.43 -21.84 19.22
N ILE A 27 10.26 -22.62 18.15
CA ILE A 27 9.92 -22.10 16.83
C ILE A 27 8.59 -21.36 16.89
N ALA A 28 7.55 -21.93 17.49
CA ALA A 28 6.25 -21.29 17.64
C ALA A 28 6.34 -19.95 18.41
N LEU A 29 7.14 -19.92 19.48
CA LEU A 29 7.39 -18.71 20.27
C LEU A 29 8.08 -17.62 19.44
N LEU A 30 9.09 -17.98 18.64
CA LEU A 30 9.78 -17.06 17.75
C LEU A 30 8.85 -16.51 16.66
N TYR A 31 8.00 -17.36 16.07
CA TYR A 31 6.98 -16.92 15.10
C TYR A 31 5.99 -15.92 15.71
N ALA A 32 5.56 -16.16 16.96
CA ALA A 32 4.64 -15.26 17.67
C ALA A 32 5.26 -13.87 17.91
N LEU A 33 6.56 -13.80 18.18
CA LEU A 33 7.27 -12.53 18.40
C LEU A 33 7.54 -11.74 17.11
N VAL A 34 7.87 -12.43 16.02
CA VAL A 34 8.27 -11.78 14.76
C VAL A 34 7.05 -11.40 13.91
N GLY A 35 6.00 -12.22 13.94
CA GLY A 35 4.86 -12.09 13.04
C GLY A 35 4.19 -10.71 13.09
N SER A 36 3.89 -10.20 14.27
CA SER A 36 3.17 -8.92 14.44
C SER A 36 3.96 -7.70 13.93
N SER A 37 5.28 -7.70 14.08
CA SER A 37 6.13 -6.59 13.66
C SER A 37 6.27 -6.48 12.14
N VAL A 38 6.27 -7.60 11.44
CA VAL A 38 6.41 -7.65 9.98
C VAL A 38 5.13 -7.15 9.30
N TRP A 39 3.97 -7.59 9.75
CA TRP A 39 2.68 -7.15 9.20
C TRP A 39 2.47 -5.65 9.34
N ASN A 40 2.76 -5.08 10.52
CA ASN A 40 2.67 -3.64 10.76
C ASN A 40 3.60 -2.82 9.84
N ARG A 41 4.79 -3.32 9.53
CA ARG A 41 5.73 -2.65 8.61
C ARG A 41 5.25 -2.68 7.16
N LEU A 42 4.65 -3.79 6.72
CA LEU A 42 4.08 -3.92 5.38
C LEU A 42 2.90 -2.95 5.20
N ASP A 43 2.04 -2.85 6.19
CA ASP A 43 0.89 -1.94 6.16
C ASP A 43 1.32 -0.47 6.13
N GLN A 44 2.31 -0.08 6.93
CA GLN A 44 2.90 1.25 6.85
C GLN A 44 3.54 1.55 5.49
N GLY A 45 4.15 0.52 4.86
CA GLY A 45 4.70 0.62 3.51
C GLY A 45 3.62 0.93 2.48
N ARG A 46 2.46 0.24 2.55
CA ARG A 46 1.30 0.48 1.67
C ARG A 46 0.73 1.89 1.84
N VAL A 47 0.56 2.34 3.08
CA VAL A 47 0.10 3.71 3.36
C VAL A 47 1.02 4.76 2.73
N LYS A 48 2.34 4.61 2.91
CA LYS A 48 3.32 5.52 2.31
C LYS A 48 3.29 5.48 0.78
N ALA A 49 3.12 4.29 0.19
CA ALA A 49 3.02 4.14 -1.26
C ALA A 49 1.78 4.84 -1.81
N ALA A 50 0.61 4.69 -1.16
CA ALA A 50 -0.61 5.39 -1.53
C ALA A 50 -0.46 6.91 -1.45
N GLN A 51 0.14 7.43 -0.37
CA GLN A 51 0.39 8.86 -0.19
C GLN A 51 1.35 9.41 -1.25
N ALA A 52 2.43 8.68 -1.57
CA ALA A 52 3.36 9.06 -2.63
C ALA A 52 2.68 9.11 -3.99
N GLN A 53 1.84 8.12 -4.30
CA GLN A 53 1.08 8.07 -5.57
C GLN A 53 0.10 9.24 -5.67
N MET A 54 -0.63 9.56 -4.60
CA MET A 54 -1.52 10.74 -4.59
C MET A 54 -0.75 12.05 -4.77
N GLY A 55 0.49 12.13 -4.24
CA GLY A 55 1.40 13.26 -4.50
C GLY A 55 1.76 13.40 -5.98
N ILE A 56 1.96 12.30 -6.69
CA ILE A 56 2.18 12.29 -8.14
C ILE A 56 0.94 12.80 -8.87
N PHE A 57 -0.24 12.28 -8.52
CA PHE A 57 -1.50 12.76 -9.13
C PHE A 57 -1.72 14.25 -8.91
N ARG A 58 -1.43 14.76 -7.71
CA ARG A 58 -1.51 16.20 -7.45
C ARG A 58 -0.68 17.00 -8.45
N ASN A 59 0.58 16.64 -8.65
CA ASN A 59 1.46 17.34 -9.58
C ASN A 59 0.91 17.27 -11.02
N CYS A 60 0.46 16.09 -11.44
CA CYS A 60 -0.15 15.91 -12.77
C CYS A 60 -1.46 16.71 -12.94
N LEU A 61 -2.26 16.82 -11.86
CA LEU A 61 -3.48 17.64 -11.85
C LEU A 61 -3.16 19.14 -11.94
N ASP A 62 -2.08 19.57 -11.27
CA ASP A 62 -1.61 20.95 -11.37
C ASP A 62 -1.11 21.26 -12.79
N ASP A 63 -0.38 20.34 -13.44
CA ASP A 63 0.06 20.47 -14.84
C ASP A 63 -1.15 20.54 -15.80
N TYR A 64 -2.13 19.65 -15.62
CA TYR A 64 -3.40 19.69 -16.37
C TYR A 64 -4.09 21.05 -16.23
N ARG A 65 -4.15 21.58 -15.01
CA ARG A 65 -4.75 22.87 -14.75
C ARG A 65 -4.01 24.04 -15.40
N LEU A 66 -2.69 23.95 -15.59
CA LEU A 66 -1.93 24.98 -16.31
C LEU A 66 -2.39 25.09 -17.76
N ASP A 67 -2.71 23.97 -18.41
CA ASP A 67 -3.16 23.95 -19.81
C ASP A 67 -4.64 24.33 -19.95
N PHE A 68 -5.49 23.83 -19.06
CA PHE A 68 -6.96 23.99 -19.16
C PHE A 68 -7.54 25.14 -18.32
N GLY A 69 -6.75 25.72 -17.41
CA GLY A 69 -7.24 26.72 -16.44
C GLY A 69 -8.08 26.14 -15.29
N SER A 70 -8.46 24.86 -15.35
CA SER A 70 -9.27 24.15 -14.36
C SER A 70 -8.81 22.71 -14.19
N TYR A 71 -9.13 22.10 -13.05
CA TYR A 71 -8.95 20.66 -12.85
C TYR A 71 -9.98 19.86 -13.67
N PRO A 72 -9.71 18.56 -13.97
CA PRO A 72 -10.70 17.70 -14.59
C PRO A 72 -12.01 17.66 -13.81
N SER A 73 -13.15 17.48 -14.47
CA SER A 73 -14.42 17.23 -13.79
C SER A 73 -14.43 15.85 -13.11
N THR A 74 -15.40 15.61 -12.24
CA THR A 74 -15.58 14.29 -11.61
C THR A 74 -15.78 13.20 -12.67
N GLU A 75 -16.52 13.49 -13.75
CA GLU A 75 -16.77 12.55 -14.85
C GLU A 75 -15.51 12.25 -15.66
N GLU A 76 -14.68 13.25 -15.91
CA GLU A 76 -13.39 13.09 -16.58
C GLU A 76 -12.41 12.29 -15.70
N GLY A 77 -12.49 12.51 -14.41
CA GLY A 77 -11.70 11.77 -13.42
C GLY A 77 -10.18 11.89 -13.62
N LEU A 78 -9.45 11.04 -12.94
CA LEU A 78 -7.99 10.93 -13.10
C LEU A 78 -7.59 10.42 -14.50
N GLN A 79 -8.51 9.82 -15.27
CA GLN A 79 -8.23 9.34 -16.61
C GLN A 79 -7.84 10.49 -17.55
N ALA A 80 -8.32 11.70 -17.30
CA ALA A 80 -7.93 12.91 -18.05
C ALA A 80 -6.43 13.20 -17.98
N LEU A 81 -5.70 12.64 -17.02
CA LEU A 81 -4.25 12.75 -16.92
C LEU A 81 -3.50 11.83 -17.90
N TRP A 82 -4.15 10.73 -18.31
CA TRP A 82 -3.56 9.74 -19.23
C TRP A 82 -4.08 9.85 -20.64
N GLN A 83 -5.36 10.17 -20.81
CA GLN A 83 -6.03 10.26 -22.11
C GLN A 83 -6.79 11.58 -22.22
N ALA A 84 -6.76 12.18 -23.41
CA ALA A 84 -7.49 13.41 -23.67
C ALA A 84 -8.99 13.21 -23.41
N PRO A 85 -9.65 14.06 -22.60
CA PRO A 85 -11.09 14.05 -22.47
C PRO A 85 -11.78 14.39 -23.79
N SER A 86 -12.93 13.78 -24.04
CA SER A 86 -13.69 14.00 -25.27
C SER A 86 -14.02 15.48 -25.49
N GLY A 87 -13.72 15.99 -26.68
CA GLY A 87 -13.96 17.39 -27.04
C GLY A 87 -12.93 18.39 -26.50
N LYS A 88 -11.85 17.91 -25.91
CA LYS A 88 -10.75 18.73 -25.38
C LYS A 88 -9.39 18.37 -25.98
N GLU A 89 -9.39 17.55 -27.04
CA GLU A 89 -8.18 16.98 -27.62
C GLU A 89 -7.20 18.07 -28.10
N ASP A 90 -7.71 19.17 -28.62
CA ASP A 90 -6.91 20.28 -29.16
C ASP A 90 -6.15 21.09 -28.09
N LEU A 91 -6.63 21.07 -26.86
CA LEU A 91 -6.03 21.76 -25.70
C LEU A 91 -5.19 20.86 -24.84
N TRP A 92 -5.29 19.53 -25.04
CA TRP A 92 -4.64 18.55 -24.20
C TRP A 92 -3.18 18.33 -24.61
N ASN A 93 -2.25 18.77 -23.78
CA ASN A 93 -0.80 18.63 -24.01
C ASN A 93 -0.19 17.39 -23.32
N GLY A 94 -1.04 16.49 -22.79
CA GLY A 94 -0.58 15.29 -22.10
C GLY A 94 0.07 14.24 -23.02
N PRO A 95 0.36 13.02 -22.50
CA PRO A 95 -0.06 12.56 -21.17
C PRO A 95 0.70 13.23 -20.02
N TYR A 96 -0.02 13.58 -18.95
CA TYR A 96 0.55 14.18 -17.74
C TYR A 96 1.10 13.11 -16.77
N ILE A 97 0.72 11.85 -16.98
CA ILE A 97 1.18 10.69 -16.22
C ILE A 97 1.73 9.62 -17.17
N ASN A 98 2.76 8.89 -16.74
CA ASN A 98 3.41 7.85 -17.55
C ASN A 98 2.64 6.53 -17.49
N GLY A 99 1.48 6.44 -18.12
CA GLY A 99 0.70 5.22 -18.25
C GLY A 99 -0.70 5.31 -17.63
N PRO A 100 -1.46 4.21 -17.67
CA PRO A 100 -2.79 4.16 -17.12
C PRO A 100 -2.79 4.49 -15.62
N ILE A 101 -3.90 5.03 -15.13
CA ILE A 101 -4.05 5.35 -13.71
C ILE A 101 -3.94 4.07 -12.87
N PRO A 102 -2.93 3.95 -12.00
CA PRO A 102 -2.78 2.76 -11.17
C PRO A 102 -3.81 2.71 -10.05
N GLU A 103 -4.10 1.50 -9.61
CA GLU A 103 -4.85 1.26 -8.38
C GLU A 103 -4.00 1.57 -7.14
N ASP A 104 -4.65 1.71 -6.00
CA ASP A 104 -3.99 1.87 -4.73
C ASP A 104 -3.32 0.53 -4.28
N PRO A 105 -2.48 0.54 -3.23
CA PRO A 105 -1.79 -0.67 -2.76
C PRO A 105 -2.68 -1.81 -2.25
N TRP A 106 -3.98 -1.58 -2.14
CA TRP A 106 -4.98 -2.60 -1.78
C TRP A 106 -5.84 -3.05 -2.96
N GLY A 107 -5.53 -2.55 -4.19
CA GLY A 107 -6.21 -2.94 -5.43
C GLY A 107 -7.57 -2.26 -5.59
N SER A 108 -7.69 -1.01 -5.16
CA SER A 108 -8.86 -0.16 -5.37
C SER A 108 -8.52 1.07 -6.18
N ALA A 109 -9.47 1.59 -6.93
CA ALA A 109 -9.29 2.87 -7.59
C ALA A 109 -9.24 4.01 -6.56
N TYR A 110 -8.40 5.00 -6.82
CA TYR A 110 -8.44 6.25 -6.06
C TYR A 110 -9.74 7.00 -6.34
N VAL A 111 -10.30 7.61 -5.30
CA VAL A 111 -11.50 8.44 -5.42
C VAL A 111 -11.08 9.87 -5.75
N TYR A 112 -11.66 10.41 -6.82
CA TYR A 112 -11.46 11.79 -7.24
C TYR A 112 -12.81 12.47 -7.43
N ARG A 113 -12.97 13.68 -6.86
CA ARG A 113 -14.17 14.50 -7.02
C ARG A 113 -13.78 15.97 -7.20
N ASN A 114 -14.37 16.62 -8.18
CA ASN A 114 -14.21 18.06 -8.42
C ASN A 114 -15.55 18.67 -8.86
N PRO A 115 -16.12 19.61 -8.06
CA PRO A 115 -15.53 20.22 -6.86
C PRO A 115 -15.43 19.24 -5.70
N GLY A 116 -14.46 19.49 -4.79
CA GLY A 116 -14.30 18.75 -3.55
C GLY A 116 -15.43 19.03 -2.56
N GLU A 117 -15.81 18.01 -1.81
CA GLU A 117 -16.84 18.10 -0.77
C GLU A 117 -16.25 18.05 0.65
N ARG A 118 -15.05 17.44 0.79
CA ARG A 118 -14.44 17.11 2.09
C ARG A 118 -13.27 17.98 2.49
N SER A 119 -12.73 18.74 1.57
CA SER A 119 -11.57 19.59 1.82
C SER A 119 -11.81 20.99 1.34
N ASP A 120 -11.18 21.97 1.99
CA ASP A 120 -11.12 23.36 1.51
C ASP A 120 -10.34 23.50 0.19
N THR A 121 -9.84 22.37 -0.33
CA THR A 121 -9.17 22.28 -1.61
C THR A 121 -10.18 22.24 -2.74
N ARG A 122 -9.71 22.50 -3.96
CA ARG A 122 -10.58 22.57 -5.13
C ARG A 122 -11.10 21.20 -5.60
N TYR A 123 -10.50 20.11 -5.13
CA TYR A 123 -10.90 18.72 -5.41
C TYR A 123 -10.60 17.82 -4.22
N ASP A 124 -11.30 16.70 -4.12
CA ASP A 124 -10.99 15.62 -3.20
C ASP A 124 -10.22 14.53 -3.93
N LEU A 125 -9.17 14.00 -3.29
CA LEU A 125 -8.39 12.85 -3.77
C LEU A 125 -8.01 11.99 -2.57
N TYR A 126 -8.45 10.74 -2.56
CA TYR A 126 -8.20 9.82 -1.46
C TYR A 126 -8.25 8.34 -1.87
N SER A 127 -7.66 7.48 -1.05
CA SER A 127 -7.82 6.02 -1.10
C SER A 127 -8.71 5.58 0.06
N LEU A 128 -9.54 4.57 -0.17
CA LEU A 128 -10.43 3.98 0.84
C LEU A 128 -9.71 3.04 1.82
N GLY A 129 -8.38 2.92 1.70
CA GLY A 129 -7.62 2.04 2.57
C GLY A 129 -7.87 0.54 2.34
N ALA A 130 -7.54 -0.26 3.34
CA ALA A 130 -7.52 -1.72 3.20
C ALA A 130 -8.92 -2.35 3.13
N ASP A 131 -9.94 -1.76 3.75
CA ASP A 131 -11.29 -2.32 3.77
C ASP A 131 -12.18 -1.87 2.60
N ARG A 132 -11.69 -0.92 1.77
CA ARG A 132 -12.37 -0.39 0.58
C ARG A 132 -13.71 0.29 0.89
N ARG A 133 -13.83 0.86 2.09
CA ARG A 133 -15.04 1.54 2.58
C ARG A 133 -14.69 2.89 3.11
N GLU A 134 -15.65 3.82 3.00
CA GLU A 134 -15.48 5.15 3.58
C GLU A 134 -15.38 5.10 5.10
N GLY A 135 -14.41 5.83 5.66
CA GLY A 135 -14.16 5.91 7.10
C GLY A 135 -13.07 4.95 7.56
N GLY A 136 -13.30 4.25 8.68
CA GLY A 136 -12.35 3.29 9.25
C GLY A 136 -11.27 3.91 10.13
N THR A 137 -10.38 3.05 10.63
CA THR A 137 -9.25 3.44 11.49
C THR A 137 -8.00 2.64 11.15
N GLY A 138 -6.83 3.19 11.43
CA GLY A 138 -5.56 2.52 11.16
C GLY A 138 -5.33 2.31 9.65
N ILE A 139 -5.11 1.07 9.22
CA ILE A 139 -4.92 0.72 7.80
C ILE A 139 -6.22 0.75 6.98
N ASN A 140 -7.37 0.74 7.66
CA ASN A 140 -8.69 0.84 7.05
C ASN A 140 -9.17 2.29 6.94
N ALA A 141 -8.42 3.24 7.48
CA ALA A 141 -8.77 4.65 7.38
C ALA A 141 -8.60 5.14 5.94
N ASP A 142 -9.51 6.03 5.52
CA ASP A 142 -9.34 6.77 4.28
C ASP A 142 -8.04 7.57 4.32
N LEU A 143 -7.26 7.49 3.25
CA LEU A 143 -6.02 8.24 3.09
C LEU A 143 -6.27 9.41 2.17
N HIS A 144 -6.38 10.60 2.74
CA HIS A 144 -6.57 11.83 1.99
C HIS A 144 -5.22 12.44 1.57
N LEU A 145 -5.18 13.03 0.38
CA LEU A 145 -4.02 13.80 -0.08
C LEU A 145 -3.72 14.97 0.85
N TRP A 146 -4.78 15.63 1.31
CA TRP A 146 -4.71 16.75 2.24
C TRP A 146 -5.06 16.21 3.62
N ARG A 147 -4.12 16.34 4.54
CA ARG A 147 -4.40 16.05 5.96
C ARG A 147 -5.39 17.10 6.44
N GLU A 148 -6.52 16.67 6.96
CA GLU A 148 -7.31 17.57 7.81
C GLU A 148 -6.38 18.05 8.93
N GLU A 149 -6.00 19.33 8.94
CA GLU A 149 -5.41 19.95 10.10
C GLU A 149 -6.48 19.91 11.18
N THR A 150 -6.38 18.91 12.05
CA THR A 150 -7.21 18.86 13.26
C THR A 150 -6.86 20.11 14.06
N HIS A 151 -7.68 21.13 13.96
CA HIS A 151 -7.64 22.24 14.89
C HIS A 151 -7.90 21.67 16.28
N VAL A 152 -6.83 21.59 17.10
CA VAL A 152 -6.89 21.35 18.55
C VAL A 152 -7.29 22.65 19.23
#